data_2c4797570b5f4b59e92108fe1dd14d02
#
_entry.id   2c4797570b5f4b59e92108fe1dd14d02
#
_cell.length_a   1.000
_cell.length_b   1.000
_cell.length_c   1.000
_cell.angle_alpha   90.00
_cell.angle_beta   90.00
_cell.angle_gamma   90.00
#
_symmetry.space_group_name_H-M   'P 1'
#
loop_
_entity.id
_entity.type
_entity.pdbx_description
1 polymer ?
#
loop_
_entity_poly.entity_id
_entity_poly.type
_entity_poly.pdbx_seq_one_letter_code
_entity_poly.pdbx_strand_id
1 'polypeptide(L)'
;YLLPILTNLLLLCDILSKENKIILFLLFIFIKMSVNPLIKGIVLDYDKFFEEELKTLKDEGLYRTFRSIDRVQNMFPKALESVDGNDREVEIWCSNDYLNMSQNPEVLDSCINVINKLGTGSGGTRNISGTSSYHVKLEHTLAELHNKEAALVFPSAYTANQATIATLCRNIEGIEIFSDRLNHASLIEGIRNSKAQYHIFEHNDMDHLSSLLEATDIDAPKLIICESIYSMEGIRSPLKEIVRLAKKYNAITYLDEVHSVGLYGNEGRGIAEELGLSDKIDIINGTLSKSFGQLGGYDAASANIIDYIRSFASGFIFTSSINPSIAAASIK
;
A
#
# COMPACT_ATOMS: atom_id res chain seq x y z
N TYR A 1 -14.60 -33.51 10.11
CA TYR A 1 -15.04 -34.49 11.14
C TYR A 1 -14.17 -34.54 12.39
N LEU A 2 -12.94 -33.98 12.40
CA LEU A 2 -12.03 -33.99 13.57
C LEU A 2 -12.16 -32.75 14.47
N LEU A 3 -12.63 -31.59 13.96
CA LEU A 3 -12.74 -30.36 14.71
C LEU A 3 -13.70 -30.41 15.91
N PRO A 4 -14.90 -31.01 15.81
CA PRO A 4 -15.80 -31.15 16.95
C PRO A 4 -15.29 -32.10 18.05
N ILE A 5 -14.45 -33.06 17.69
CA ILE A 5 -13.85 -34.02 18.65
C ILE A 5 -12.73 -33.33 19.44
N LEU A 6 -11.94 -32.48 18.78
CA LEU A 6 -10.88 -31.66 19.41
C LEU A 6 -11.44 -30.65 20.40
N THR A 7 -12.54 -29.98 20.07
CA THR A 7 -13.19 -29.02 20.96
C THR A 7 -13.75 -29.65 22.22
N ASN A 8 -14.33 -30.86 22.11
CA ASN A 8 -14.83 -31.61 23.26
C ASN A 8 -13.72 -32.20 24.15
N LEU A 9 -12.55 -32.52 23.57
CA LEU A 9 -11.37 -32.96 24.33
C LEU A 9 -10.71 -31.83 25.11
N LEU A 10 -10.71 -30.59 24.60
CA LEU A 10 -10.21 -29.40 25.30
C LEU A 10 -11.10 -29.05 26.51
N LEU A 11 -12.42 -29.17 26.38
CA LEU A 11 -13.39 -28.96 27.46
C LEU A 11 -13.27 -29.98 28.60
N LEU A 12 -12.86 -31.22 28.29
CA LEU A 12 -12.58 -32.26 29.28
C LEU A 12 -11.28 -32.03 30.05
N CYS A 13 -10.32 -31.30 29.48
CA CYS A 13 -9.04 -31.01 30.13
C CYS A 13 -9.18 -30.18 31.43
N ASP A 14 -10.20 -29.34 31.54
CA ASP A 14 -10.36 -28.48 32.73
C ASP A 14 -10.92 -29.20 33.96
N ILE A 15 -11.48 -30.40 33.77
CA ILE A 15 -12.16 -31.18 34.83
C ILE A 15 -11.27 -32.33 35.38
N LEU A 16 -10.14 -32.61 34.72
CA LEU A 16 -9.31 -33.78 35.05
C LEU A 16 -8.18 -33.45 36.05
N SER A 17 -7.86 -34.44 36.91
CA SER A 17 -6.71 -34.36 37.81
C SER A 17 -5.38 -34.30 37.06
N LYS A 18 -4.31 -33.81 37.73
CA LYS A 18 -2.98 -33.60 37.13
C LYS A 18 -2.39 -34.85 36.44
N GLU A 19 -2.67 -36.04 37.00
CA GLU A 19 -2.19 -37.33 36.46
C GLU A 19 -2.96 -37.71 35.18
N ASN A 20 -4.25 -37.46 35.12
CA ASN A 20 -5.08 -37.73 33.96
C ASN A 20 -4.80 -36.77 32.80
N LYS A 21 -4.35 -35.56 33.11
CA LYS A 21 -3.87 -34.60 32.07
C LYS A 21 -2.60 -35.07 31.36
N ILE A 22 -1.72 -35.74 32.08
CA ILE A 22 -0.49 -36.31 31.49
C ILE A 22 -0.84 -37.49 30.59
N ILE A 23 -1.77 -38.34 31.01
CA ILE A 23 -2.24 -39.47 30.19
C ILE A 23 -2.94 -38.97 28.93
N LEU A 24 -3.78 -37.97 29.03
CA LEU A 24 -4.45 -37.35 27.90
C LEU A 24 -3.47 -36.70 26.92
N PHE A 25 -2.44 -36.06 27.44
CA PHE A 25 -1.37 -35.45 26.62
C PHE A 25 -0.52 -36.51 25.91
N LEU A 26 -0.20 -37.62 26.58
CA LEU A 26 0.51 -38.73 25.97
C LEU A 26 -0.36 -39.46 24.92
N LEU A 27 -1.67 -39.61 25.19
CA LEU A 27 -2.61 -40.11 24.19
C LEU A 27 -2.73 -39.21 22.97
N PHE A 28 -2.74 -37.89 23.18
CA PHE A 28 -2.73 -36.88 22.10
C PHE A 28 -1.48 -36.96 21.25
N ILE A 29 -0.30 -37.11 21.89
CA ILE A 29 0.97 -37.30 21.17
C ILE A 29 0.94 -38.64 20.41
N PHE A 30 0.44 -39.70 21.02
CA PHE A 30 0.34 -41.02 20.39
C PHE A 30 -0.63 -41.01 19.20
N ILE A 31 -1.78 -40.37 19.34
CA ILE A 31 -2.73 -40.18 18.23
C ILE A 31 -2.09 -39.32 17.13
N LYS A 32 -1.41 -38.25 17.49
CA LYS A 32 -0.70 -37.38 16.52
C LYS A 32 0.41 -38.11 15.78
N MET A 33 1.13 -39.00 16.46
CA MET A 33 2.16 -39.86 15.85
C MET A 33 1.58 -41.02 15.03
N SER A 34 0.42 -41.54 15.43
CA SER A 34 -0.25 -42.64 14.72
C SER A 34 -1.09 -42.16 13.53
N VAL A 35 -1.60 -40.92 13.57
CA VAL A 35 -2.36 -40.32 12.46
C VAL A 35 -1.42 -39.71 11.38
N ASN A 36 -0.17 -39.39 11.76
CA ASN A 36 0.79 -38.84 10.81
C ASN A 36 1.16 -39.77 9.62
N PRO A 37 1.17 -41.12 9.76
CA PRO A 37 1.36 -42.02 8.61
C PRO A 37 0.11 -42.15 7.72
N LEU A 38 -1.12 -41.91 8.27
CA LEU A 38 -2.37 -41.98 7.51
C LEU A 38 -2.61 -40.70 6.67
N ILE A 39 -2.00 -39.58 7.05
CA ILE A 39 -2.06 -38.31 6.29
C ILE A 39 -1.04 -38.31 5.15
N LYS A 40 -0.08 -39.24 5.11
CA LYS A 40 0.94 -39.36 4.06
C LYS A 40 0.43 -39.79 2.68
N GLY A 41 -0.88 -39.85 2.46
CA GLY A 41 -1.45 -40.30 1.19
C GLY A 41 -2.37 -39.32 0.47
N ILE A 42 -2.66 -38.15 1.04
CA ILE A 42 -3.47 -37.14 0.32
C ILE A 42 -2.48 -36.26 -0.46
N VAL A 43 -2.19 -36.64 -1.69
CA VAL A 43 -1.55 -35.74 -2.64
C VAL A 43 -2.60 -34.69 -2.99
N LEU A 44 -2.34 -33.40 -2.61
CA LEU A 44 -3.21 -32.29 -2.99
C LEU A 44 -3.18 -32.18 -4.52
N ASP A 45 -4.34 -32.33 -5.14
CA ASP A 45 -4.54 -31.97 -6.53
C ASP A 45 -4.65 -30.44 -6.60
N TYR A 46 -3.56 -29.79 -7.00
CA TYR A 46 -3.48 -28.33 -7.01
C TYR A 46 -4.45 -27.70 -8.01
N ASP A 47 -4.64 -28.31 -9.18
CA ASP A 47 -5.55 -27.76 -10.19
C ASP A 47 -7.00 -27.82 -9.69
N LYS A 48 -7.39 -28.93 -9.09
CA LYS A 48 -8.71 -29.05 -8.48
C LYS A 48 -8.90 -28.09 -7.31
N PHE A 49 -7.89 -27.88 -6.46
CA PHE A 49 -7.94 -26.89 -5.40
C PHE A 49 -8.18 -25.48 -5.95
N PHE A 50 -7.43 -25.06 -6.98
CA PHE A 50 -7.61 -23.75 -7.58
C PHE A 50 -8.95 -23.61 -8.30
N GLU A 51 -9.46 -24.67 -8.94
CA GLU A 51 -10.79 -24.69 -9.54
C GLU A 51 -11.90 -24.48 -8.51
N GLU A 52 -11.82 -25.15 -7.36
CA GLU A 52 -12.79 -25.04 -6.27
C GLU A 52 -12.77 -23.61 -5.65
N GLU A 53 -11.59 -23.03 -5.41
CA GLU A 53 -11.44 -21.65 -4.91
C GLU A 53 -12.00 -20.61 -5.92
N LEU A 54 -11.70 -20.77 -7.21
CA LEU A 54 -12.23 -19.89 -8.25
C LEU A 54 -13.74 -20.04 -8.41
N LYS A 55 -14.27 -21.25 -8.23
CA LYS A 55 -15.72 -21.49 -8.25
C LYS A 55 -16.40 -20.76 -7.09
N THR A 56 -15.84 -20.86 -5.88
CA THR A 56 -16.34 -20.14 -4.72
C THR A 56 -16.43 -18.63 -4.98
N LEU A 57 -15.37 -18.02 -5.53
CA LEU A 57 -15.39 -16.60 -5.90
C LEU A 57 -16.47 -16.26 -6.93
N LYS A 58 -16.75 -17.16 -7.88
CA LYS A 58 -17.81 -16.96 -8.89
C LYS A 58 -19.19 -17.06 -8.26
N ASP A 59 -19.39 -18.05 -7.39
CA ASP A 59 -20.66 -18.30 -6.71
C ASP A 59 -21.00 -17.14 -5.74
N GLU A 60 -19.99 -16.51 -5.14
CA GLU A 60 -20.12 -15.34 -4.28
C GLU A 60 -20.23 -14.00 -5.07
N GLY A 61 -20.12 -14.04 -6.40
CA GLY A 61 -20.15 -12.81 -7.23
C GLY A 61 -18.91 -11.92 -7.09
N LEU A 62 -17.82 -12.43 -6.52
CA LEU A 62 -16.57 -11.71 -6.29
C LEU A 62 -15.54 -11.90 -7.41
N TYR A 63 -15.83 -12.77 -8.38
CA TYR A 63 -14.94 -13.03 -9.51
C TYR A 63 -14.84 -11.82 -10.42
N ARG A 64 -13.62 -11.35 -10.66
CA ARG A 64 -13.35 -10.16 -11.45
C ARG A 64 -13.04 -10.54 -12.89
N THR A 65 -13.75 -9.92 -13.84
CA THR A 65 -13.47 -9.99 -15.29
C THR A 65 -12.80 -8.70 -15.75
N PHE A 66 -11.81 -8.85 -16.63
CA PHE A 66 -11.08 -7.70 -17.19
C PHE A 66 -11.64 -7.39 -18.58
N ARG A 67 -12.03 -6.13 -18.77
CA ARG A 67 -12.50 -5.63 -20.07
C ARG A 67 -11.32 -5.02 -20.81
N SER A 68 -11.19 -5.30 -22.12
CA SER A 68 -10.19 -4.67 -22.98
C SER A 68 -10.73 -3.31 -23.44
N ILE A 69 -10.19 -2.22 -22.90
CA ILE A 69 -10.66 -0.86 -23.17
C ILE A 69 -9.47 -0.01 -23.61
N ASP A 70 -9.55 0.52 -24.82
CA ASP A 70 -8.58 1.44 -25.39
C ASP A 70 -9.07 2.89 -25.21
N ARG A 71 -8.36 3.65 -24.35
CA ARG A 71 -8.58 5.08 -24.13
C ARG A 71 -7.92 5.87 -25.25
N VAL A 72 -8.61 5.95 -26.39
CA VAL A 72 -8.08 6.63 -27.58
C VAL A 72 -7.94 8.13 -27.33
N GLN A 73 -6.80 8.70 -27.74
CA GLN A 73 -6.51 10.12 -27.59
C GLN A 73 -7.62 11.00 -28.22
N ASN A 74 -7.99 12.06 -27.53
CA ASN A 74 -9.04 13.02 -27.91
C ASN A 74 -10.48 12.45 -27.95
N MET A 75 -10.70 11.23 -27.48
CA MET A 75 -12.05 10.65 -27.37
C MET A 75 -12.65 10.74 -25.96
N PHE A 76 -11.84 11.00 -24.93
CA PHE A 76 -12.31 11.00 -23.53
C PHE A 76 -13.55 11.90 -23.34
N PRO A 77 -14.60 11.45 -22.66
CA PRO A 77 -14.73 10.22 -21.85
C PRO A 77 -15.07 8.94 -22.62
N LYS A 78 -15.15 8.99 -23.94
CA LYS A 78 -15.37 7.82 -24.79
C LYS A 78 -14.09 7.00 -24.95
N ALA A 79 -14.30 5.69 -25.13
CA ALA A 79 -13.23 4.72 -25.38
C ALA A 79 -13.74 3.60 -26.28
N LEU A 80 -12.85 2.77 -26.77
CA LEU A 80 -13.19 1.58 -27.56
C LEU A 80 -13.04 0.34 -26.66
N GLU A 81 -14.09 -0.45 -26.54
CA GLU A 81 -14.05 -1.76 -25.90
C GLU A 81 -13.98 -2.83 -26.95
N SER A 82 -12.97 -3.69 -26.87
CA SER A 82 -12.82 -4.83 -27.77
C SER A 82 -13.51 -6.07 -27.18
N VAL A 83 -14.51 -6.58 -27.88
CA VAL A 83 -15.26 -7.79 -27.51
C VAL A 83 -15.29 -8.73 -28.68
N ASP A 84 -14.71 -9.92 -28.53
CA ASP A 84 -14.65 -10.97 -29.56
C ASP A 84 -14.15 -10.46 -30.96
N GLY A 85 -13.16 -9.55 -30.92
CA GLY A 85 -12.54 -8.98 -32.09
C GLY A 85 -13.34 -7.86 -32.78
N ASN A 86 -14.41 -7.37 -32.14
CA ASN A 86 -15.16 -6.22 -32.58
C ASN A 86 -15.05 -5.08 -31.56
N ASP A 87 -14.79 -3.89 -32.07
CA ASP A 87 -14.72 -2.69 -31.23
C ASP A 87 -16.09 -2.04 -31.12
N ARG A 88 -16.47 -1.64 -29.92
CA ARG A 88 -17.65 -0.82 -29.66
C ARG A 88 -17.28 0.41 -28.81
N GLU A 89 -17.94 1.53 -29.09
CA GLU A 89 -17.78 2.75 -28.29
C GLU A 89 -18.46 2.57 -26.94
N VAL A 90 -17.73 2.97 -25.87
CA VAL A 90 -18.20 2.97 -24.49
C VAL A 90 -17.82 4.30 -23.82
N GLU A 91 -18.53 4.68 -22.77
CA GLU A 91 -18.17 5.81 -21.91
C GLU A 91 -17.50 5.32 -20.62
N ILE A 92 -16.39 5.98 -20.23
CA ILE A 92 -15.64 5.66 -19.03
C ILE A 92 -16.12 6.55 -17.89
N TRP A 93 -16.74 5.93 -16.89
CA TRP A 93 -17.19 6.57 -15.64
C TRP A 93 -16.27 6.27 -14.45
N CYS A 94 -15.29 5.36 -14.61
CA CYS A 94 -14.41 4.87 -13.55
C CYS A 94 -12.96 4.94 -13.99
N SER A 95 -12.37 6.13 -14.02
CA SER A 95 -10.94 6.32 -14.30
C SER A 95 -10.23 6.88 -13.08
N ASN A 96 -9.00 6.40 -12.84
CA ASN A 96 -8.11 7.02 -11.85
C ASN A 96 -7.33 8.21 -12.41
N ASP A 97 -7.33 8.42 -13.71
CA ASP A 97 -6.76 9.62 -14.37
C ASP A 97 -7.74 10.78 -14.22
N TYR A 98 -7.82 11.34 -13.03
CA TYR A 98 -8.85 12.30 -12.62
C TYR A 98 -8.90 13.57 -13.47
N LEU A 99 -7.74 14.03 -13.94
CA LEU A 99 -7.57 15.26 -14.71
C LEU A 99 -7.28 15.00 -16.18
N ASN A 100 -7.34 13.73 -16.61
CA ASN A 100 -6.99 13.30 -17.98
C ASN A 100 -5.57 13.73 -18.42
N MET A 101 -4.64 13.80 -17.48
CA MET A 101 -3.27 14.23 -17.74
C MET A 101 -2.51 13.23 -18.64
N SER A 102 -2.90 11.96 -18.65
CA SER A 102 -2.29 10.99 -19.57
C SER A 102 -2.48 11.35 -21.06
N GLN A 103 -3.45 12.21 -21.37
CA GLN A 103 -3.75 12.65 -22.75
C GLN A 103 -3.41 14.14 -22.97
N ASN A 104 -2.83 14.82 -21.99
CA ASN A 104 -2.40 16.22 -22.13
C ASN A 104 -1.28 16.31 -23.18
N PRO A 105 -1.37 17.19 -24.20
CA PRO A 105 -0.38 17.30 -25.27
C PRO A 105 1.03 17.58 -24.77
N GLU A 106 1.21 18.46 -23.78
CA GLU A 106 2.54 18.81 -23.24
C GLU A 106 3.17 17.63 -22.48
N VAL A 107 2.36 16.83 -21.78
CA VAL A 107 2.78 15.62 -21.09
C VAL A 107 3.20 14.54 -22.09
N LEU A 108 2.39 14.35 -23.16
CA LEU A 108 2.70 13.43 -24.25
C LEU A 108 4.00 13.82 -24.97
N ASP A 109 4.16 15.08 -25.33
CA ASP A 109 5.38 15.59 -26.00
C ASP A 109 6.62 15.39 -25.14
N SER A 110 6.52 15.64 -23.85
CA SER A 110 7.60 15.37 -22.89
C SER A 110 8.01 13.90 -22.90
N CYS A 111 7.02 12.98 -22.87
CA CYS A 111 7.23 11.54 -22.92
C CYS A 111 7.92 11.11 -24.23
N ILE A 112 7.38 11.54 -25.38
CA ILE A 112 7.88 11.19 -26.72
C ILE A 112 9.32 11.69 -26.91
N ASN A 113 9.62 12.92 -26.49
CA ASN A 113 10.95 13.49 -26.59
C ASN A 113 12.00 12.67 -25.82
N VAL A 114 11.64 12.15 -24.65
CA VAL A 114 12.55 11.32 -23.85
C VAL A 114 12.68 9.91 -24.42
N ILE A 115 11.61 9.34 -24.97
CA ILE A 115 11.68 8.07 -25.68
C ILE A 115 12.64 8.16 -26.87
N ASN A 116 12.55 9.21 -27.67
CA ASN A 116 13.45 9.43 -28.81
C ASN A 116 14.92 9.60 -28.38
N LYS A 117 15.16 10.14 -27.18
CA LYS A 117 16.52 10.39 -26.66
C LYS A 117 17.14 9.20 -25.93
N LEU A 118 16.34 8.48 -25.11
CA LEU A 118 16.86 7.49 -24.17
C LEU A 118 16.29 6.06 -24.40
N GLY A 119 15.33 5.92 -25.32
CA GLY A 119 14.61 4.64 -25.53
C GLY A 119 13.48 4.45 -24.52
N THR A 120 12.92 3.24 -24.50
CA THR A 120 11.68 2.90 -23.77
C THR A 120 11.90 2.23 -22.42
N GLY A 121 13.14 1.96 -22.03
CA GLY A 121 13.45 1.22 -20.81
C GLY A 121 14.32 2.00 -19.82
N SER A 122 14.27 1.60 -18.55
CA SER A 122 15.10 2.21 -17.50
C SER A 122 16.52 1.61 -17.42
N GLY A 123 16.74 0.43 -18.00
CA GLY A 123 18.01 -0.26 -17.99
C GLY A 123 18.30 -1.08 -16.74
N GLY A 124 17.47 -1.00 -15.69
CA GLY A 124 17.65 -1.81 -14.48
C GLY A 124 17.06 -1.19 -13.21
N THR A 125 17.54 -1.68 -12.07
CA THR A 125 17.23 -1.09 -10.76
C THR A 125 17.93 0.25 -10.59
N ARG A 126 17.46 1.08 -9.66
CA ARG A 126 18.02 2.41 -9.39
C ARG A 126 19.52 2.37 -9.06
N ASN A 127 19.99 1.32 -8.39
CA ASN A 127 21.36 1.18 -7.93
C ASN A 127 22.36 0.77 -9.02
N ILE A 128 21.89 0.11 -10.08
CA ILE A 128 22.80 -0.43 -11.11
C ILE A 128 22.93 0.58 -12.26
N SER A 129 21.86 0.76 -13.04
CA SER A 129 21.85 1.69 -14.19
C SER A 129 20.50 2.34 -14.42
N GLY A 130 19.50 2.06 -13.59
CA GLY A 130 18.13 2.53 -13.73
C GLY A 130 17.88 3.95 -13.19
N THR A 131 18.91 4.67 -12.73
CA THR A 131 18.79 6.08 -12.33
C THR A 131 19.20 6.99 -13.49
N SER A 132 18.27 7.71 -14.06
CA SER A 132 18.52 8.77 -15.03
C SER A 132 18.40 10.15 -14.41
N SER A 133 18.85 11.20 -15.13
CA SER A 133 18.66 12.60 -14.73
C SER A 133 17.18 12.97 -14.53
N TYR A 134 16.26 12.30 -15.23
CA TYR A 134 14.82 12.53 -15.08
C TYR A 134 14.28 11.99 -13.76
N HIS A 135 14.80 10.87 -13.26
CA HIS A 135 14.45 10.37 -11.92
C HIS A 135 14.89 11.36 -10.84
N VAL A 136 16.14 11.81 -10.91
CA VAL A 136 16.69 12.79 -9.95
C VAL A 136 15.88 14.10 -9.97
N LYS A 137 15.55 14.59 -11.17
CA LYS A 137 14.75 15.80 -11.31
C LYS A 137 13.32 15.61 -10.78
N LEU A 138 12.70 14.46 -11.05
CA LEU A 138 11.35 14.16 -10.55
C LEU A 138 11.34 14.12 -9.02
N GLU A 139 12.29 13.41 -8.40
CA GLU A 139 12.41 13.35 -6.94
C GLU A 139 12.59 14.71 -6.30
N HIS A 140 13.42 15.57 -6.92
CA HIS A 140 13.58 16.96 -6.48
C HIS A 140 12.25 17.74 -6.60
N THR A 141 11.57 17.65 -7.75
CA THR A 141 10.28 18.32 -7.98
C THR A 141 9.21 17.88 -6.99
N LEU A 142 9.15 16.57 -6.68
CA LEU A 142 8.20 16.03 -5.70
C LEU A 142 8.52 16.45 -4.26
N ALA A 143 9.80 16.55 -3.91
CA ALA A 143 10.22 17.09 -2.62
C ALA A 143 9.81 18.57 -2.48
N GLU A 144 10.05 19.39 -3.51
CA GLU A 144 9.60 20.77 -3.55
C GLU A 144 8.07 20.90 -3.48
N LEU A 145 7.35 20.05 -4.24
CA LEU A 145 5.89 20.02 -4.23
C LEU A 145 5.34 19.88 -2.80
N HIS A 146 5.91 19.00 -1.98
CA HIS A 146 5.44 18.75 -0.61
C HIS A 146 6.17 19.56 0.46
N ASN A 147 7.06 20.47 0.06
CA ASN A 147 7.92 21.23 0.98
C ASN A 147 8.69 20.29 1.93
N LYS A 148 9.27 19.22 1.36
CA LYS A 148 10.10 18.23 2.04
C LYS A 148 11.54 18.31 1.58
N GLU A 149 12.48 17.80 2.36
CA GLU A 149 13.90 17.82 2.03
C GLU A 149 14.25 16.86 0.89
N ALA A 150 13.55 15.74 0.78
CA ALA A 150 13.79 14.73 -0.25
C ALA A 150 12.52 13.95 -0.61
N ALA A 151 12.54 13.30 -1.78
CA ALA A 151 11.55 12.32 -2.18
C ALA A 151 12.22 11.11 -2.84
N LEU A 152 11.50 9.99 -2.86
CA LEU A 152 11.95 8.73 -3.48
C LEU A 152 10.81 8.16 -4.34
N VAL A 153 11.11 7.88 -5.61
CA VAL A 153 10.14 7.39 -6.58
C VAL A 153 10.19 5.85 -6.68
N PHE A 154 9.03 5.25 -6.61
CA PHE A 154 8.76 3.81 -6.72
C PHE A 154 7.95 3.48 -7.96
N PRO A 155 7.89 2.20 -8.41
CA PRO A 155 7.04 1.78 -9.53
C PRO A 155 5.54 2.00 -9.30
N SER A 156 5.11 2.08 -8.06
CA SER A 156 3.72 2.40 -7.67
C SER A 156 3.66 2.91 -6.23
N ALA A 157 2.59 3.63 -5.88
CA ALA A 157 2.31 3.99 -4.48
C ALA A 157 2.07 2.75 -3.60
N TYR A 158 1.54 1.67 -4.19
CA TYR A 158 1.42 0.39 -3.49
C TYR A 158 2.78 -0.12 -3.01
N THR A 159 3.78 -0.13 -3.90
CA THR A 159 5.16 -0.54 -3.57
C THR A 159 5.81 0.43 -2.60
N ALA A 160 5.58 1.74 -2.74
CA ALA A 160 6.09 2.75 -1.80
C ALA A 160 5.57 2.50 -0.39
N ASN A 161 4.24 2.39 -0.21
CA ASN A 161 3.60 2.10 1.07
C ASN A 161 4.16 0.81 1.71
N GLN A 162 4.17 -0.28 0.94
CA GLN A 162 4.62 -1.58 1.43
C GLN A 162 6.10 -1.57 1.82
N ALA A 163 6.96 -1.02 0.96
CA ALA A 163 8.42 -1.03 1.18
C ALA A 163 8.83 -0.11 2.33
N THR A 164 8.26 1.09 2.39
CA THR A 164 8.60 2.11 3.39
C THR A 164 8.15 1.69 4.78
N ILE A 165 6.87 1.34 4.95
CA ILE A 165 6.32 0.95 6.26
C ILE A 165 7.03 -0.30 6.79
N ALA A 166 7.17 -1.33 5.93
CA ALA A 166 7.85 -2.56 6.32
C ALA A 166 9.31 -2.31 6.73
N THR A 167 10.02 -1.43 6.03
CA THR A 167 11.44 -1.15 6.30
C THR A 167 11.61 -0.34 7.57
N LEU A 168 10.86 0.73 7.76
CA LEU A 168 10.92 1.56 8.96
C LEU A 168 10.59 0.74 10.21
N CYS A 169 9.43 0.07 10.18
CA CYS A 169 8.91 -0.60 11.38
C CYS A 169 9.62 -1.91 11.72
N ARG A 170 10.29 -2.55 10.75
CA ARG A 170 11.12 -3.74 11.04
C ARG A 170 12.41 -3.40 11.77
N ASN A 171 12.98 -2.23 11.49
CA ASN A 171 14.31 -1.86 11.93
C ASN A 171 14.31 -0.92 13.14
N ILE A 172 13.17 -0.36 13.53
CA ILE A 172 13.02 0.43 14.74
C ILE A 172 12.52 -0.51 15.86
N GLU A 173 13.39 -0.85 16.79
CA GLU A 173 13.08 -1.78 17.88
C GLU A 173 11.92 -1.24 18.75
N GLY A 174 10.94 -2.08 19.01
CA GLY A 174 9.80 -1.75 19.87
C GLY A 174 8.79 -0.77 19.26
N ILE A 175 8.87 -0.46 17.97
CA ILE A 175 7.90 0.44 17.35
C ILE A 175 6.49 -0.16 17.34
N GLU A 176 5.52 0.67 17.71
CA GLU A 176 4.09 0.33 17.66
C GLU A 176 3.38 1.16 16.60
N ILE A 177 2.55 0.50 15.80
CA ILE A 177 1.86 1.10 14.64
C ILE A 177 0.39 1.32 15.00
N PHE A 178 -0.13 2.50 14.71
CA PHE A 178 -1.53 2.87 14.88
C PHE A 178 -2.14 3.14 13.51
N SER A 179 -3.02 2.25 13.05
CA SER A 179 -3.58 2.25 11.70
C SER A 179 -5.08 2.51 11.73
N ASP A 180 -5.55 3.42 10.89
CA ASP A 180 -6.98 3.56 10.66
C ASP A 180 -7.56 2.27 10.07
N ARG A 181 -8.78 1.92 10.50
CA ARG A 181 -9.47 0.68 10.09
C ARG A 181 -9.71 0.59 8.58
N LEU A 182 -9.90 1.72 7.91
CA LEU A 182 -10.20 1.78 6.48
C LEU A 182 -8.98 2.06 5.61
N ASN A 183 -7.78 2.01 6.17
CA ASN A 183 -6.56 2.17 5.40
C ASN A 183 -6.47 1.21 4.21
N HIS A 184 -5.94 1.70 3.10
CA HIS A 184 -5.77 0.96 1.86
C HIS A 184 -4.94 -0.32 2.05
N ALA A 185 -5.22 -1.34 1.23
CA ALA A 185 -4.56 -2.64 1.27
C ALA A 185 -3.02 -2.56 1.25
N SER A 186 -2.43 -1.59 0.54
CA SER A 186 -0.98 -1.40 0.50
C SER A 186 -0.37 -1.00 1.84
N LEU A 187 -1.08 -0.16 2.62
CA LEU A 187 -0.69 0.22 3.97
C LEU A 187 -0.76 -0.99 4.91
N ILE A 188 -1.87 -1.75 4.83
CA ILE A 188 -2.07 -2.98 5.60
C ILE A 188 -0.97 -4.01 5.30
N GLU A 189 -0.61 -4.21 4.04
CA GLU A 189 0.47 -5.12 3.66
C GLU A 189 1.85 -4.63 4.15
N GLY A 190 2.10 -3.33 4.12
CA GLY A 190 3.31 -2.74 4.72
C GLY A 190 3.40 -3.03 6.22
N ILE A 191 2.29 -2.85 6.94
CA ILE A 191 2.17 -3.14 8.37
C ILE A 191 2.42 -4.63 8.66
N ARG A 192 1.75 -5.53 7.94
CA ARG A 192 1.93 -6.99 8.10
C ARG A 192 3.36 -7.43 7.84
N ASN A 193 3.98 -6.89 6.79
CA ASN A 193 5.34 -7.23 6.40
C ASN A 193 6.40 -6.66 7.36
N SER A 194 6.07 -5.65 8.16
CA SER A 194 6.94 -5.10 9.19
C SER A 194 7.16 -6.07 10.34
N LYS A 195 6.15 -6.90 10.66
CA LYS A 195 6.07 -7.77 11.85
C LYS A 195 6.09 -6.99 13.18
N ALA A 196 5.95 -5.67 13.15
CA ALA A 196 5.81 -4.85 14.33
C ALA A 196 4.43 -5.04 14.98
N GLN A 197 4.32 -4.71 16.27
CA GLN A 197 3.03 -4.65 16.93
C GLN A 197 2.19 -3.54 16.31
N TYR A 198 0.90 -3.79 16.07
CA TYR A 198 0.01 -2.78 15.52
C TYR A 198 -1.35 -2.78 16.21
N HIS A 199 -1.95 -1.60 16.22
CA HIS A 199 -3.26 -1.30 16.76
C HIS A 199 -4.13 -0.71 15.66
N ILE A 200 -5.36 -1.20 15.52
CA ILE A 200 -6.32 -0.67 14.55
C ILE A 200 -7.31 0.19 15.33
N PHE A 201 -7.35 1.49 15.01
CA PHE A 201 -8.39 2.36 15.57
C PHE A 201 -9.59 2.47 14.63
N GLU A 202 -10.77 2.68 15.20
CA GLU A 202 -12.00 2.86 14.44
C GLU A 202 -11.89 4.07 13.52
N HIS A 203 -12.47 3.96 12.33
CA HIS A 203 -12.32 4.95 11.27
C HIS A 203 -12.64 6.37 11.75
N ASN A 204 -11.62 7.24 11.64
CA ASN A 204 -11.67 8.64 12.04
C ASN A 204 -12.05 8.90 13.53
N ASP A 205 -11.97 7.87 14.38
CA ASP A 205 -12.25 7.99 15.82
C ASP A 205 -10.98 8.39 16.58
N MET A 206 -10.87 9.69 16.88
CA MET A 206 -9.72 10.26 17.57
C MET A 206 -9.70 9.96 19.06
N ASP A 207 -10.84 9.69 19.67
CA ASP A 207 -10.92 9.28 21.08
C ASP A 207 -10.39 7.84 21.20
N HIS A 208 -10.76 6.96 20.27
CA HIS A 208 -10.21 5.61 20.22
C HIS A 208 -8.70 5.64 19.95
N LEU A 209 -8.22 6.41 18.96
CA LEU A 209 -6.79 6.58 18.71
C LEU A 209 -6.06 7.10 19.96
N SER A 210 -6.61 8.11 20.64
CA SER A 210 -6.02 8.65 21.88
C SER A 210 -5.93 7.58 22.97
N SER A 211 -6.96 6.77 23.15
CA SER A 211 -6.98 5.70 24.17
C SER A 211 -5.93 4.62 23.91
N LEU A 212 -5.72 4.25 22.64
CA LEU A 212 -4.69 3.29 22.24
C LEU A 212 -3.28 3.85 22.49
N LEU A 213 -3.06 5.12 22.13
CA LEU A 213 -1.78 5.81 22.35
C LEU A 213 -1.49 5.96 23.85
N GLU A 214 -2.51 6.21 24.69
CA GLU A 214 -2.36 6.29 26.15
C GLU A 214 -2.02 4.95 26.79
N ALA A 215 -2.51 3.85 26.24
CA ALA A 215 -2.27 2.50 26.74
C ALA A 215 -0.87 1.96 26.38
N THR A 216 -0.17 2.62 25.45
CA THR A 216 1.17 2.26 24.99
C THR A 216 2.23 2.91 25.87
N ASP A 217 3.37 2.24 26.06
CA ASP A 217 4.52 2.82 26.79
C ASP A 217 4.88 4.18 26.18
N ILE A 218 5.04 5.18 27.04
CA ILE A 218 5.33 6.56 26.63
C ILE A 218 6.64 6.65 25.84
N ASP A 219 7.62 5.84 26.17
CA ASP A 219 8.96 5.82 25.55
C ASP A 219 9.03 4.92 24.31
N ALA A 220 8.01 4.09 24.04
CA ALA A 220 7.97 3.27 22.84
C ALA A 220 7.91 4.15 21.59
N PRO A 221 8.69 3.85 20.52
CA PRO A 221 8.55 4.51 19.24
C PRO A 221 7.15 4.22 18.65
N LYS A 222 6.54 5.22 18.02
CA LYS A 222 5.16 5.12 17.52
C LYS A 222 5.07 5.62 16.08
N LEU A 223 4.23 4.97 15.27
CA LEU A 223 3.89 5.39 13.91
C LEU A 223 2.37 5.43 13.74
N ILE A 224 1.83 6.59 13.38
CA ILE A 224 0.41 6.74 13.02
C ILE A 224 0.29 6.74 11.49
N ILE A 225 -0.57 5.87 10.94
CA ILE A 225 -0.79 5.71 9.51
C ILE A 225 -2.25 6.01 9.18
N CYS A 226 -2.49 6.93 8.25
CA CYS A 226 -3.82 7.28 7.75
C CYS A 226 -3.76 7.74 6.29
N GLU A 227 -4.93 7.73 5.63
CA GLU A 227 -5.12 8.40 4.34
C GLU A 227 -5.71 9.79 4.57
N SER A 228 -5.38 10.75 3.72
CA SER A 228 -6.01 12.08 3.77
C SER A 228 -7.45 12.04 3.28
N ILE A 229 -7.71 11.25 2.23
CA ILE A 229 -9.03 10.93 1.68
C ILE A 229 -9.09 9.43 1.44
N TYR A 230 -10.06 8.76 2.04
CA TYR A 230 -10.27 7.33 1.88
C TYR A 230 -10.97 7.02 0.57
N SER A 231 -10.42 6.07 -0.19
CA SER A 231 -10.77 5.83 -1.60
C SER A 231 -12.23 5.42 -1.83
N MET A 232 -12.79 4.60 -0.96
CA MET A 232 -14.13 4.04 -1.15
C MET A 232 -15.22 4.95 -0.59
N GLU A 233 -14.97 5.60 0.52
CA GLU A 233 -15.91 6.44 1.24
C GLU A 233 -15.87 7.90 0.76
N GLY A 234 -14.74 8.35 0.20
CA GLY A 234 -14.51 9.74 -0.16
C GLY A 234 -14.45 10.69 1.04
N ILE A 235 -14.24 10.15 2.25
CA ILE A 235 -14.23 10.89 3.50
C ILE A 235 -12.83 11.38 3.82
N ARG A 236 -12.70 12.61 4.31
CA ARG A 236 -11.44 13.18 4.78
C ARG A 236 -11.13 12.73 6.20
N SER A 237 -9.86 12.51 6.48
CA SER A 237 -9.39 12.27 7.84
C SER A 237 -9.41 13.57 8.67
N PRO A 238 -9.58 13.48 9.99
CA PRO A 238 -9.44 14.62 10.92
C PRO A 238 -7.96 14.95 11.17
N LEU A 239 -7.23 15.32 10.10
CA LEU A 239 -5.78 15.42 10.07
C LEU A 239 -5.20 16.38 11.13
N LYS A 240 -5.92 17.46 11.49
CA LYS A 240 -5.50 18.38 12.58
C LYS A 240 -5.38 17.67 13.92
N GLU A 241 -6.35 16.80 14.23
CA GLU A 241 -6.34 16.02 15.47
C GLU A 241 -5.28 14.91 15.44
N ILE A 242 -5.12 14.24 14.31
CA ILE A 242 -4.06 13.23 14.13
C ILE A 242 -2.69 13.85 14.41
N VAL A 243 -2.40 15.02 13.81
CA VAL A 243 -1.14 15.74 14.04
C VAL A 243 -1.00 16.17 15.50
N ARG A 244 -2.08 16.62 16.14
CA ARG A 244 -2.07 16.99 17.57
C ARG A 244 -1.73 15.79 18.45
N LEU A 245 -2.34 14.64 18.19
CA LEU A 245 -2.08 13.39 18.91
C LEU A 245 -0.64 12.89 18.64
N ALA A 246 -0.20 12.89 17.38
CA ALA A 246 1.16 12.52 17.02
C ALA A 246 2.19 13.33 17.80
N LYS A 247 2.00 14.65 17.86
CA LYS A 247 2.88 15.53 18.65
C LYS A 247 2.82 15.23 20.16
N LYS A 248 1.61 14.99 20.70
CA LYS A 248 1.40 14.71 22.15
C LYS A 248 2.15 13.44 22.56
N TYR A 249 2.12 12.41 21.71
CA TYR A 249 2.65 11.09 22.02
C TYR A 249 3.98 10.77 21.35
N ASN A 250 4.63 11.78 20.74
CA ASN A 250 5.91 11.65 20.03
C ASN A 250 5.88 10.55 18.97
N ALA A 251 4.81 10.51 18.15
CA ALA A 251 4.63 9.55 17.09
C ALA A 251 5.05 10.14 15.74
N ILE A 252 5.69 9.32 14.90
CA ILE A 252 5.90 9.61 13.47
C ILE A 252 4.56 9.53 12.75
N THR A 253 4.35 10.39 11.75
CA THR A 253 3.14 10.40 10.93
C THR A 253 3.45 9.93 9.51
N TYR A 254 2.66 8.97 9.02
CA TYR A 254 2.64 8.51 7.63
C TYR A 254 1.28 8.84 7.02
N LEU A 255 1.26 9.77 6.08
CA LEU A 255 0.04 10.23 5.41
C LEU A 255 0.03 9.79 3.96
N ASP A 256 -0.98 9.02 3.57
CA ASP A 256 -1.26 8.69 2.18
C ASP A 256 -2.15 9.78 1.56
N GLU A 257 -1.57 10.55 0.63
CA GLU A 257 -2.24 11.64 -0.13
C GLU A 257 -2.62 11.20 -1.56
N VAL A 258 -2.61 9.91 -1.83
CA VAL A 258 -2.82 9.33 -3.18
C VAL A 258 -4.12 9.81 -3.84
N HIS A 259 -5.18 10.10 -3.06
CA HIS A 259 -6.47 10.58 -3.54
C HIS A 259 -6.64 12.10 -3.50
N SER A 260 -5.66 12.83 -3.05
CA SER A 260 -5.77 14.28 -2.85
C SER A 260 -4.72 15.10 -3.59
N VAL A 261 -3.50 14.57 -3.78
CA VAL A 261 -2.43 15.26 -4.53
C VAL A 261 -2.88 15.51 -5.98
N GLY A 262 -2.64 16.73 -6.45
CA GLY A 262 -3.10 17.23 -7.76
C GLY A 262 -4.53 17.77 -7.75
N LEU A 263 -5.30 17.61 -6.66
CA LEU A 263 -6.73 17.97 -6.59
C LEU A 263 -7.04 19.00 -5.49
N TYR A 264 -6.33 18.98 -4.38
CA TYR A 264 -6.60 19.79 -3.20
C TYR A 264 -5.38 20.62 -2.82
N GLY A 265 -5.65 21.74 -2.15
CA GLY A 265 -4.65 22.75 -1.82
C GLY A 265 -4.48 23.78 -2.94
N ASN A 266 -3.89 24.92 -2.62
CA ASN A 266 -3.72 26.03 -3.57
C ASN A 266 -2.75 25.69 -4.73
N GLU A 267 -1.79 24.83 -4.45
CA GLU A 267 -0.79 24.38 -5.43
C GLU A 267 -0.95 22.90 -5.76
N GLY A 268 -2.08 22.27 -5.35
CA GLY A 268 -2.38 20.87 -5.63
C GLY A 268 -1.54 19.88 -4.82
N ARG A 269 -0.99 20.28 -3.67
CA ARG A 269 -0.11 19.44 -2.84
C ARG A 269 -0.87 18.45 -1.95
N GLY A 270 -2.22 18.55 -1.89
CA GLY A 270 -3.09 17.67 -1.11
C GLY A 270 -3.74 18.34 0.10
N ILE A 271 -4.36 17.51 0.95
CA ILE A 271 -5.09 17.98 2.15
C ILE A 271 -4.15 18.55 3.21
N ALA A 272 -2.93 18.02 3.32
CA ALA A 272 -1.94 18.56 4.26
C ALA A 272 -1.61 20.03 3.93
N GLU A 273 -1.49 20.36 2.65
CA GLU A 273 -1.32 21.75 2.21
C GLU A 273 -2.55 22.60 2.51
N GLU A 274 -3.73 22.14 2.10
CA GLU A 274 -4.99 22.86 2.30
C GLU A 274 -5.20 23.26 3.77
N LEU A 275 -4.75 22.42 4.69
CA LEU A 275 -4.86 22.64 6.13
C LEU A 275 -3.65 23.35 6.77
N GLY A 276 -2.58 23.62 5.99
CA GLY A 276 -1.33 24.21 6.49
C GLY A 276 -0.55 23.26 7.43
N LEU A 277 -0.57 21.97 7.16
CA LEU A 277 0.02 20.93 8.00
C LEU A 277 1.20 20.19 7.35
N SER A 278 1.60 20.52 6.12
CA SER A 278 2.64 19.79 5.38
C SER A 278 3.97 19.69 6.14
N ASP A 279 4.33 20.70 6.89
CA ASP A 279 5.54 20.75 7.74
C ASP A 279 5.43 19.90 9.02
N LYS A 280 4.23 19.43 9.36
CA LYS A 280 3.93 18.68 10.59
C LYS A 280 3.68 17.19 10.34
N ILE A 281 3.66 16.79 9.08
CA ILE A 281 3.60 15.39 8.66
C ILE A 281 5.02 14.94 8.37
N ASP A 282 5.45 13.80 8.87
CA ASP A 282 6.83 13.33 8.70
C ASP A 282 7.02 12.72 7.31
N ILE A 283 6.10 11.86 6.87
CA ILE A 283 6.17 11.15 5.59
C ILE A 283 4.85 11.35 4.84
N ILE A 284 4.94 11.85 3.61
CA ILE A 284 3.82 11.98 2.68
C ILE A 284 4.03 10.98 1.55
N ASN A 285 3.06 10.08 1.38
CA ASN A 285 2.99 9.19 0.21
C ASN A 285 2.08 9.80 -0.85
N GLY A 286 2.46 9.66 -2.11
CA GLY A 286 1.68 10.09 -3.25
C GLY A 286 1.78 9.13 -4.43
N THR A 287 0.93 9.36 -5.43
CA THR A 287 0.92 8.57 -6.66
C THR A 287 1.04 9.42 -7.90
N LEU A 288 1.72 8.88 -8.91
CA LEU A 288 1.73 9.43 -10.25
C LEU A 288 0.61 8.84 -11.13
N SER A 289 -0.14 7.84 -10.60
CA SER A 289 -1.07 7.02 -11.39
C SER A 289 -2.52 7.54 -11.37
N LYS A 290 -2.78 8.65 -10.70
CA LYS A 290 -4.12 9.25 -10.60
C LYS A 290 -4.14 10.65 -11.23
N SER A 291 -4.14 11.71 -10.46
CA SER A 291 -4.20 13.09 -10.99
C SER A 291 -3.08 13.42 -11.98
N PHE A 292 -1.91 12.84 -11.83
CA PHE A 292 -0.80 13.00 -12.79
C PHE A 292 -0.97 12.18 -14.07
N GLY A 293 -1.86 11.18 -14.09
CA GLY A 293 -2.14 10.34 -15.27
C GLY A 293 -0.98 9.46 -15.75
N GLN A 294 0.03 9.20 -14.88
CA GLN A 294 1.24 8.45 -15.23
C GLN A 294 1.33 7.12 -14.45
N LEU A 295 2.49 6.50 -14.45
CA LEU A 295 2.78 5.31 -13.64
C LEU A 295 3.81 5.66 -12.57
N GLY A 296 3.57 5.20 -11.35
CA GLY A 296 4.52 5.35 -10.26
C GLY A 296 3.87 5.80 -8.96
N GLY A 297 4.68 5.84 -7.92
CA GLY A 297 4.34 6.41 -6.63
C GLY A 297 5.60 6.95 -5.97
N TYR A 298 5.47 7.62 -4.86
CA TYR A 298 6.60 8.24 -4.18
C TYR A 298 6.32 8.44 -2.71
N ASP A 299 7.39 8.55 -1.93
CA ASP A 299 7.39 9.10 -0.58
C ASP A 299 8.20 10.39 -0.55
N ALA A 300 7.72 11.38 0.18
CA ALA A 300 8.41 12.65 0.45
C ALA A 300 8.55 12.85 1.96
N ALA A 301 9.77 13.11 2.44
CA ALA A 301 10.09 13.22 3.87
C ALA A 301 11.40 14.00 4.09
N SER A 302 11.94 13.94 5.32
CA SER A 302 13.29 14.40 5.62
C SER A 302 14.34 13.63 4.81
N ALA A 303 15.47 14.24 4.54
CA ALA A 303 16.56 13.63 3.78
C ALA A 303 17.04 12.32 4.44
N ASN A 304 17.10 12.27 5.77
CA ASN A 304 17.53 11.09 6.51
C ASN A 304 16.54 9.92 6.36
N ILE A 305 15.23 10.17 6.42
CA ILE A 305 14.20 9.14 6.23
C ILE A 305 14.28 8.59 4.81
N ILE A 306 14.34 9.45 3.82
CA ILE A 306 14.42 9.05 2.41
C ILE A 306 15.71 8.27 2.11
N ASP A 307 16.84 8.71 2.62
CA ASP A 307 18.12 8.01 2.43
C ASP A 307 18.13 6.65 3.13
N TYR A 308 17.49 6.57 4.30
CA TYR A 308 17.31 5.32 5.01
C TYR A 308 16.46 4.33 4.20
N ILE A 309 15.28 4.76 3.71
CA ILE A 309 14.41 3.92 2.88
C ILE A 309 15.15 3.46 1.62
N ARG A 310 15.80 4.38 0.91
CA ARG A 310 16.59 4.12 -0.29
C ARG A 310 17.67 3.06 -0.06
N SER A 311 18.25 3.03 1.13
CA SER A 311 19.40 2.17 1.50
C SER A 311 18.98 0.81 2.04
N PHE A 312 17.79 0.68 2.67
CA PHE A 312 17.37 -0.53 3.37
C PHE A 312 16.11 -1.19 2.79
N ALA A 313 15.29 -0.48 2.00
CA ALA A 313 14.05 -1.04 1.48
C ALA A 313 14.32 -2.00 0.31
N SER A 314 14.19 -3.30 0.55
CA SER A 314 14.38 -4.33 -0.49
C SER A 314 13.43 -4.14 -1.67
N GLY A 315 12.19 -3.70 -1.43
CA GLY A 315 11.20 -3.39 -2.47
C GLY A 315 11.57 -2.19 -3.34
N PHE A 316 12.51 -1.35 -2.92
CA PHE A 316 13.12 -0.30 -3.73
C PHE A 316 14.41 -0.79 -4.40
N ILE A 317 15.32 -1.40 -3.64
CA ILE A 317 16.66 -1.76 -4.08
C ILE A 317 16.64 -2.78 -5.23
N PHE A 318 15.74 -3.78 -5.14
CA PHE A 318 15.71 -4.93 -6.04
C PHE A 318 14.60 -4.87 -7.10
N THR A 319 13.89 -3.75 -7.21
CA THR A 319 12.89 -3.55 -8.25
C THR A 319 13.42 -2.66 -9.39
N SER A 320 12.96 -2.90 -10.62
CA SER A 320 13.28 -2.03 -11.75
C SER A 320 12.65 -0.64 -11.55
N SER A 321 13.36 0.40 -11.98
CA SER A 321 12.85 1.77 -11.92
C SER A 321 11.78 2.03 -12.98
N ILE A 322 10.96 3.05 -12.79
CA ILE A 322 10.06 3.56 -13.83
C ILE A 322 10.86 4.02 -15.06
N ASN A 323 10.21 4.09 -16.21
CA ASN A 323 10.89 4.58 -17.41
C ASN A 323 11.25 6.08 -17.31
N PRO A 324 12.40 6.52 -17.83
CA PRO A 324 12.77 7.93 -17.86
C PRO A 324 11.73 8.83 -18.55
N SER A 325 11.02 8.29 -19.55
CA SER A 325 9.95 9.01 -20.24
C SER A 325 8.73 9.27 -19.33
N ILE A 326 8.39 8.30 -18.49
CA ILE A 326 7.34 8.47 -17.47
C ILE A 326 7.77 9.47 -16.41
N ALA A 327 9.03 9.42 -15.97
CA ALA A 327 9.56 10.42 -15.05
C ALA A 327 9.49 11.84 -15.63
N ALA A 328 9.83 12.01 -16.92
CA ALA A 328 9.74 13.29 -17.61
C ALA A 328 8.30 13.79 -17.77
N ALA A 329 7.38 12.89 -18.12
CA ALA A 329 5.96 13.19 -18.21
C ALA A 329 5.36 13.62 -16.87
N SER A 330 5.81 13.00 -15.78
CA SER A 330 5.35 13.34 -14.42
C SER A 330 5.88 14.68 -13.90
N ILE A 331 7.00 15.18 -14.44
CA ILE A 331 7.54 16.50 -14.11
C ILE A 331 6.74 17.60 -14.80
N LYS A 332 6.20 17.31 -15.97
CA LYS A 332 5.49 18.28 -16.81
C LYS A 332 4.07 18.54 -16.34
#